data_8f4cf1380bf57fe7ad736cb3a3708cfc
#
_entry.id   8f4cf1380bf57fe7ad736cb3a3708cfc
#
_cell.length_a   1.000
_cell.length_b   1.000
_cell.length_c   1.000
_cell.angle_alpha   90.00
_cell.angle_beta   90.00
_cell.angle_gamma   90.00
#
_symmetry.space_group_name_H-M   'P 1'
#
loop_
_entity.id
_entity.type
_entity.pdbx_description
1 polymer ?
#
loop_
_entity_poly.entity_id
_entity_poly.type
_entity_poly.pdbx_seq_one_letter_code
_entity_poly.pdbx_strand_id
1 'polypeptide(L)'
;MGRFRGGRRIKMKKILFIDRDGTLIKEPADEQIDSFGKLEFVEGVFTNLAFIRKNLDFEFVMVSNQDGLGTDSFPEETFWPVHNFILKTLKGEGIEFDNILIDKHFPEDNHPDRKPGTGMLKAYIDNPDYDLAGSYVIGDRETDAQLAKNLGCKALILGKDNMTWEKIAEILFAGERIAEITRTTKETDITVCINLDGTGKCDIQTGLGFFDHMLEQIGKHGMTDLYIRCNGDLHVDEHHTIEDTGIVLGECLLKALGDKRGIERYGYCLPMDDCLCQVALDFGGRPWLIWDADFKREKVGEMPTEMFRHFFKSVSDAAKMNLNVKAEGDNEHHKIEGIFKAFARSIRMAVKRDIYHFQLPSTKGAL
;
A
#
# COMPACT_ATOMS: atom_id res chain seq x y z
N MET A 1 -11.19 4.88 21.17
CA MET A 1 -11.65 4.88 22.59
C MET A 1 -12.94 4.07 22.67
N GLY A 2 -12.95 2.89 23.32
CA GLY A 2 -14.15 2.06 23.41
C GLY A 2 -15.10 2.55 24.48
N ARG A 3 -16.40 2.64 24.19
CA ARG A 3 -17.44 2.96 25.17
C ARG A 3 -17.77 1.73 26.02
N PHE A 4 -18.10 1.96 27.29
CA PHE A 4 -18.56 0.91 28.23
C PHE A 4 -20.06 1.06 28.46
N ARG A 5 -20.82 -0.04 28.28
CA ARG A 5 -22.20 -0.14 28.74
C ARG A 5 -22.31 -1.39 29.62
N GLY A 6 -22.65 -1.21 30.90
CA GLY A 6 -22.81 -2.34 31.84
C GLY A 6 -21.52 -3.17 32.07
N GLY A 7 -20.32 -2.56 32.06
CA GLY A 7 -19.04 -3.27 32.34
C GLY A 7 -18.46 -4.11 31.20
N ARG A 8 -19.12 -4.19 30.05
CA ARG A 8 -18.57 -4.84 28.84
C ARG A 8 -18.18 -3.81 27.80
N ARG A 9 -16.98 -4.00 27.22
CA ARG A 9 -16.50 -3.21 26.07
C ARG A 9 -17.35 -3.59 24.86
N ILE A 10 -18.17 -2.66 24.36
CA ILE A 10 -18.94 -2.87 23.13
C ILE A 10 -17.97 -2.72 21.98
N LYS A 11 -17.79 -3.78 21.17
CA LYS A 11 -17.07 -3.74 19.90
C LYS A 11 -17.95 -2.98 18.91
N MET A 12 -17.55 -1.75 18.52
CA MET A 12 -18.24 -1.01 17.48
C MET A 12 -18.11 -1.74 16.14
N LYS A 13 -19.17 -1.73 15.35
CA LYS A 13 -19.20 -2.34 14.00
C LYS A 13 -18.47 -1.44 13.01
N LYS A 14 -17.72 -2.04 12.10
CA LYS A 14 -17.08 -1.37 10.97
C LYS A 14 -17.85 -1.69 9.69
N ILE A 15 -17.82 -0.77 8.74
CA ILE A 15 -18.58 -0.85 7.50
C ILE A 15 -17.64 -0.75 6.30
N LEU A 16 -17.93 -1.53 5.26
CA LEU A 16 -17.45 -1.28 3.92
C LEU A 16 -18.59 -0.71 3.11
N PHE A 17 -18.53 0.58 2.79
CA PHE A 17 -19.41 1.21 1.82
C PHE A 17 -18.82 0.95 0.43
N ILE A 18 -19.51 0.16 -0.37
CA ILE A 18 -18.97 -0.36 -1.63
C ILE A 18 -19.84 0.19 -2.78
N ASP A 19 -19.19 0.87 -3.71
CA ASP A 19 -19.83 1.28 -4.95
C ASP A 19 -20.09 0.09 -5.87
N ARG A 20 -20.99 0.26 -6.83
CA ARG A 20 -21.40 -0.80 -7.76
C ARG A 20 -20.67 -0.71 -9.09
N ASP A 21 -20.90 0.39 -9.85
CA ASP A 21 -20.39 0.56 -11.20
C ASP A 21 -18.94 1.04 -11.19
N GLY A 22 -18.07 0.46 -12.02
CA GLY A 22 -16.61 0.66 -11.95
C GLY A 22 -15.92 -0.07 -10.79
N THR A 23 -16.68 -0.61 -9.83
CA THR A 23 -16.19 -1.20 -8.58
C THR A 23 -16.45 -2.69 -8.49
N LEU A 24 -17.70 -3.14 -8.55
CA LEU A 24 -18.07 -4.56 -8.59
C LEU A 24 -18.17 -5.06 -10.03
N ILE A 25 -18.72 -4.24 -10.89
CA ILE A 25 -18.89 -4.48 -12.33
C ILE A 25 -18.26 -3.35 -13.11
N LYS A 26 -17.76 -3.65 -14.31
CA LYS A 26 -17.19 -2.64 -15.20
C LYS A 26 -18.29 -1.69 -15.68
N GLU A 27 -17.97 -0.43 -15.76
CA GLU A 27 -18.88 0.58 -16.27
C GLU A 27 -18.75 0.71 -17.78
N PRO A 28 -19.87 0.62 -18.54
CA PRO A 28 -19.87 0.86 -19.98
C PRO A 28 -19.75 2.36 -20.31
N ALA A 29 -19.45 2.68 -21.58
CA ALA A 29 -19.22 4.05 -22.03
C ALA A 29 -20.45 4.98 -21.89
N ASP A 30 -21.66 4.44 -21.79
CA ASP A 30 -22.90 5.16 -21.56
C ASP A 30 -23.34 5.19 -20.08
N GLU A 31 -22.48 4.71 -19.18
CA GLU A 31 -22.64 4.72 -17.72
C GLU A 31 -23.91 3.99 -17.22
N GLN A 32 -24.59 3.18 -18.05
CA GLN A 32 -25.81 2.46 -17.70
C GLN A 32 -25.68 0.96 -17.95
N ILE A 33 -25.83 0.16 -16.91
CA ILE A 33 -25.90 -1.31 -17.00
C ILE A 33 -27.37 -1.71 -17.11
N ASP A 34 -27.93 -1.61 -18.30
CA ASP A 34 -29.33 -1.82 -18.64
C ASP A 34 -29.61 -3.19 -19.30
N SER A 35 -28.57 -3.97 -19.55
CA SER A 35 -28.69 -5.27 -20.21
C SER A 35 -27.59 -6.24 -19.76
N PHE A 36 -27.87 -7.56 -19.86
CA PHE A 36 -26.86 -8.60 -19.59
C PHE A 36 -25.67 -8.55 -20.54
N GLY A 37 -25.84 -7.97 -21.73
CA GLY A 37 -24.75 -7.82 -22.71
C GLY A 37 -23.68 -6.82 -22.28
N LYS A 38 -24.03 -5.88 -21.38
CA LYS A 38 -23.10 -4.89 -20.80
C LYS A 38 -22.48 -5.35 -19.48
N LEU A 39 -22.99 -6.45 -18.91
CA LEU A 39 -22.54 -6.90 -17.60
C LEU A 39 -21.20 -7.59 -17.70
N GLU A 40 -20.19 -7.01 -17.08
CA GLU A 40 -18.86 -7.60 -16.89
C GLU A 40 -18.38 -7.31 -15.45
N PHE A 41 -17.94 -8.34 -14.74
CA PHE A 41 -17.40 -8.15 -13.39
C PHE A 41 -15.97 -7.62 -13.41
N VAL A 42 -15.63 -6.79 -12.42
CA VAL A 42 -14.26 -6.30 -12.24
C VAL A 42 -13.35 -7.47 -11.83
N GLU A 43 -12.14 -7.48 -12.37
CA GLU A 43 -11.14 -8.51 -12.10
C GLU A 43 -10.86 -8.63 -10.59
N GLY A 44 -10.82 -9.85 -10.09
CA GLY A 44 -10.52 -10.16 -8.70
C GLY A 44 -11.65 -9.89 -7.70
N VAL A 45 -12.80 -9.33 -8.11
CA VAL A 45 -13.89 -8.99 -7.18
C VAL A 45 -14.39 -10.20 -6.41
N PHE A 46 -14.65 -11.33 -7.06
CA PHE A 46 -15.19 -12.52 -6.40
C PHE A 46 -14.24 -13.07 -5.35
N THR A 47 -13.01 -13.37 -5.74
CA THR A 47 -12.01 -13.98 -4.87
C THR A 47 -11.72 -13.11 -3.65
N ASN A 48 -11.49 -11.81 -3.88
CA ASN A 48 -11.04 -10.92 -2.82
C ASN A 48 -12.20 -10.46 -1.92
N LEU A 49 -13.36 -10.16 -2.47
CA LEU A 49 -14.51 -9.74 -1.67
C LEU A 49 -15.09 -10.92 -0.86
N ALA A 50 -15.09 -12.15 -1.40
CA ALA A 50 -15.43 -13.36 -0.65
C ALA A 50 -14.43 -13.61 0.49
N PHE A 51 -13.13 -13.41 0.23
CA PHE A 51 -12.10 -13.50 1.28
C PHE A 51 -12.35 -12.48 2.40
N ILE A 52 -12.62 -11.22 2.05
CA ILE A 52 -12.94 -10.16 3.03
C ILE A 52 -14.19 -10.54 3.84
N ARG A 53 -15.28 -10.95 3.17
CA ARG A 53 -16.52 -11.33 3.85
C ARG A 53 -16.36 -12.47 4.83
N LYS A 54 -15.51 -13.46 4.47
CA LYS A 54 -15.27 -14.66 5.30
C LYS A 54 -14.37 -14.39 6.51
N ASN A 55 -13.38 -13.52 6.36
CA ASN A 55 -12.28 -13.39 7.34
C ASN A 55 -12.36 -12.12 8.19
N LEU A 56 -13.16 -11.13 7.79
CA LEU A 56 -13.23 -9.84 8.46
C LEU A 56 -14.67 -9.52 8.89
N ASP A 57 -14.78 -8.83 10.02
CA ASP A 57 -16.07 -8.47 10.63
C ASP A 57 -16.46 -7.05 10.18
N PHE A 58 -16.82 -6.93 8.90
CA PHE A 58 -17.39 -5.71 8.34
C PHE A 58 -18.85 -5.93 7.95
N GLU A 59 -19.68 -4.90 8.14
CA GLU A 59 -20.99 -4.80 7.49
C GLU A 59 -20.79 -4.31 6.06
N PHE A 60 -21.36 -4.99 5.07
CA PHE A 60 -21.26 -4.64 3.65
C PHE A 60 -22.46 -3.81 3.23
N VAL A 61 -22.24 -2.58 2.84
CA VAL A 61 -23.30 -1.66 2.39
C VAL A 61 -22.98 -1.21 0.97
N MET A 62 -23.84 -1.59 0.01
CA MET A 62 -23.74 -1.05 -1.35
C MET A 62 -24.27 0.38 -1.36
N VAL A 63 -23.52 1.30 -1.98
CA VAL A 63 -23.93 2.71 -2.13
C VAL A 63 -23.69 3.13 -3.58
N SER A 64 -24.77 3.24 -4.36
CA SER A 64 -24.69 3.46 -5.80
C SER A 64 -25.51 4.66 -6.25
N ASN A 65 -24.94 5.50 -7.12
CA ASN A 65 -25.68 6.47 -7.89
C ASN A 65 -26.14 5.82 -9.19
N GLN A 66 -27.44 5.88 -9.48
CA GLN A 66 -28.05 5.35 -10.71
C GLN A 66 -28.86 6.48 -11.35
N ASP A 67 -28.12 7.36 -12.04
CA ASP A 67 -28.65 8.61 -12.55
C ASP A 67 -29.85 8.38 -13.49
N GLY A 68 -30.98 8.97 -13.13
CA GLY A 68 -32.21 8.87 -13.92
C GLY A 68 -32.94 7.53 -13.88
N LEU A 69 -32.60 6.64 -12.94
CA LEU A 69 -33.31 5.37 -12.77
C LEU A 69 -34.80 5.59 -12.50
N GLY A 70 -35.64 4.96 -13.30
CA GLY A 70 -37.11 5.11 -13.30
C GLY A 70 -37.64 6.19 -14.25
N THR A 71 -36.75 6.82 -15.05
CA THR A 71 -37.12 7.70 -16.17
C THR A 71 -37.11 6.96 -17.51
N ASP A 72 -37.54 7.62 -18.58
CA ASP A 72 -37.46 7.06 -19.94
C ASP A 72 -36.04 6.80 -20.40
N SER A 73 -35.05 7.52 -19.85
CA SER A 73 -33.62 7.32 -20.17
C SER A 73 -33.00 6.10 -19.49
N PHE A 74 -33.55 5.67 -18.35
CA PHE A 74 -33.13 4.49 -17.63
C PHE A 74 -34.31 3.78 -16.94
N PRO A 75 -35.10 2.99 -17.71
CA PRO A 75 -36.27 2.31 -17.18
C PRO A 75 -35.93 1.27 -16.12
N GLU A 76 -36.78 1.17 -15.09
CA GLU A 76 -36.58 0.18 -14.00
C GLU A 76 -36.61 -1.27 -14.51
N GLU A 77 -37.35 -1.56 -15.55
CA GLU A 77 -37.46 -2.89 -16.19
C GLU A 77 -36.15 -3.36 -16.79
N THR A 78 -35.23 -2.47 -17.15
CA THR A 78 -33.91 -2.80 -17.69
C THR A 78 -32.89 -2.92 -16.57
N PHE A 79 -33.02 -2.16 -15.51
CA PHE A 79 -32.07 -2.15 -14.39
C PHE A 79 -32.22 -3.37 -13.45
N TRP A 80 -33.45 -3.60 -12.93
CA TRP A 80 -33.64 -4.57 -11.86
C TRP A 80 -33.29 -6.03 -12.23
N PRO A 81 -33.56 -6.54 -13.45
CA PRO A 81 -33.15 -7.89 -13.81
C PRO A 81 -31.63 -8.09 -13.73
N VAL A 82 -30.86 -7.12 -14.22
CA VAL A 82 -29.38 -7.19 -14.21
C VAL A 82 -28.87 -7.00 -12.79
N HIS A 83 -29.39 -6.03 -12.04
CA HIS A 83 -28.99 -5.79 -10.65
C HIS A 83 -29.26 -7.02 -9.75
N ASN A 84 -30.43 -7.62 -9.88
CA ASN A 84 -30.77 -8.81 -9.10
C ASN A 84 -29.90 -10.02 -9.48
N PHE A 85 -29.49 -10.12 -10.74
CA PHE A 85 -28.57 -11.15 -11.19
C PHE A 85 -27.17 -10.94 -10.60
N ILE A 86 -26.67 -9.70 -10.56
CA ILE A 86 -25.40 -9.36 -9.89
C ILE A 86 -25.44 -9.80 -8.44
N LEU A 87 -26.47 -9.41 -7.68
CA LEU A 87 -26.62 -9.78 -6.27
C LEU A 87 -26.71 -11.30 -6.08
N LYS A 88 -27.47 -11.99 -6.93
CA LYS A 88 -27.59 -13.46 -6.90
C LYS A 88 -26.25 -14.14 -7.16
N THR A 89 -25.48 -13.63 -8.12
CA THR A 89 -24.14 -14.16 -8.47
C THR A 89 -23.17 -13.95 -7.31
N LEU A 90 -23.11 -12.75 -6.75
CA LEU A 90 -22.27 -12.44 -5.58
C LEU A 90 -22.64 -13.31 -4.38
N LYS A 91 -23.94 -13.49 -4.11
CA LYS A 91 -24.41 -14.36 -3.03
C LYS A 91 -24.02 -15.82 -3.26
N GLY A 92 -24.01 -16.30 -4.51
CA GLY A 92 -23.51 -17.62 -4.88
C GLY A 92 -22.05 -17.88 -4.52
N GLU A 93 -21.25 -16.82 -4.50
CA GLU A 93 -19.83 -16.80 -4.11
C GLU A 93 -19.63 -16.47 -2.61
N GLY A 94 -20.71 -16.44 -1.82
CA GLY A 94 -20.67 -16.13 -0.38
C GLY A 94 -20.53 -14.63 -0.06
N ILE A 95 -20.78 -13.77 -1.04
CA ILE A 95 -20.72 -12.31 -0.88
C ILE A 95 -22.16 -11.80 -0.75
N GLU A 96 -22.57 -11.47 0.46
CA GLU A 96 -23.90 -10.94 0.75
C GLU A 96 -23.80 -9.53 1.32
N PHE A 97 -24.56 -8.60 0.74
CA PHE A 97 -24.69 -7.22 1.24
C PHE A 97 -25.72 -7.17 2.37
N ASP A 98 -25.34 -6.52 3.45
CA ASP A 98 -26.23 -6.32 4.60
C ASP A 98 -27.27 -5.20 4.31
N ASN A 99 -26.89 -4.24 3.45
CA ASN A 99 -27.81 -3.18 2.98
C ASN A 99 -27.42 -2.72 1.57
N ILE A 100 -28.41 -2.20 0.83
CA ILE A 100 -28.24 -1.70 -0.55
C ILE A 100 -28.96 -0.36 -0.64
N LEU A 101 -28.21 0.68 -0.95
CA LEU A 101 -28.66 2.06 -1.05
C LEU A 101 -28.42 2.58 -2.47
N ILE A 102 -29.47 2.96 -3.16
CA ILE A 102 -29.44 3.42 -4.55
C ILE A 102 -30.08 4.81 -4.61
N ASP A 103 -29.29 5.77 -5.05
CA ASP A 103 -29.78 7.10 -5.40
C ASP A 103 -30.11 7.17 -6.89
N LYS A 104 -31.20 7.89 -7.25
CA LYS A 104 -31.71 7.98 -8.63
C LYS A 104 -31.57 9.39 -9.22
N HIS A 105 -31.12 10.36 -8.43
CA HIS A 105 -31.10 11.76 -8.82
C HIS A 105 -29.95 12.05 -9.80
N PHE A 106 -30.18 12.99 -10.70
CA PHE A 106 -29.16 13.52 -11.58
C PHE A 106 -28.19 14.45 -10.82
N PRO A 107 -26.97 14.68 -11.32
CA PRO A 107 -26.01 15.59 -10.69
C PRO A 107 -26.55 17.00 -10.45
N GLU A 108 -27.32 17.53 -11.39
CA GLU A 108 -27.93 18.87 -11.34
C GLU A 108 -29.00 19.03 -10.26
N ASP A 109 -29.58 17.94 -9.78
CA ASP A 109 -30.59 17.98 -8.70
C ASP A 109 -29.92 18.36 -7.35
N ASN A 110 -28.61 18.22 -7.22
CA ASN A 110 -27.85 18.47 -5.99
C ASN A 110 -28.48 17.78 -4.76
N HIS A 111 -29.06 16.58 -4.96
CA HIS A 111 -29.79 15.91 -3.90
C HIS A 111 -28.83 15.37 -2.82
N PRO A 112 -29.16 15.49 -1.52
CA PRO A 112 -28.28 15.07 -0.43
C PRO A 112 -28.00 13.57 -0.37
N ASP A 113 -28.84 12.74 -0.99
CA ASP A 113 -28.67 11.28 -1.05
C ASP A 113 -27.66 10.88 -2.11
N ARG A 114 -27.47 11.69 -3.16
CA ARG A 114 -26.53 11.42 -4.23
C ARG A 114 -25.08 11.57 -3.75
N LYS A 115 -24.22 10.54 -3.94
CA LYS A 115 -22.79 10.64 -3.63
C LYS A 115 -22.16 11.85 -4.37
N PRO A 116 -21.32 12.66 -3.69
CA PRO A 116 -20.71 12.47 -2.38
C PRO A 116 -21.56 12.93 -1.19
N GLY A 117 -22.85 13.22 -1.37
CA GLY A 117 -23.79 13.45 -0.28
C GLY A 117 -23.95 12.25 0.64
N THR A 118 -24.33 12.48 1.88
CA THR A 118 -24.42 11.45 2.93
C THR A 118 -25.86 11.19 3.38
N GLY A 119 -26.85 11.69 2.63
CA GLY A 119 -28.26 11.63 3.03
C GLY A 119 -28.77 10.21 3.25
N MET A 120 -28.45 9.26 2.36
CA MET A 120 -28.79 7.84 2.51
C MET A 120 -28.08 7.17 3.70
N LEU A 121 -27.02 7.78 4.23
CA LEU A 121 -26.11 7.16 5.22
C LEU A 121 -26.32 7.69 6.65
N LYS A 122 -27.35 8.51 6.88
CA LYS A 122 -27.66 9.10 8.20
C LYS A 122 -27.82 8.04 9.29
N ALA A 123 -28.44 6.90 8.98
CA ALA A 123 -28.60 5.81 9.93
C ALA A 123 -27.27 5.24 10.45
N TYR A 124 -26.20 5.37 9.69
CA TYR A 124 -24.83 4.96 10.09
C TYR A 124 -24.10 6.09 10.81
N ILE A 125 -24.28 7.34 10.36
CA ILE A 125 -23.65 8.53 10.95
C ILE A 125 -24.18 8.79 12.37
N ASP A 126 -25.49 8.71 12.54
CA ASP A 126 -26.15 9.04 13.80
C ASP A 126 -26.09 7.89 14.82
N ASN A 127 -25.67 6.71 14.41
CA ASN A 127 -25.61 5.53 15.27
C ASN A 127 -24.22 5.33 15.88
N PRO A 128 -24.07 5.52 17.21
CA PRO A 128 -22.80 5.42 17.89
C PRO A 128 -22.22 3.99 17.99
N ASP A 129 -22.96 2.98 17.55
CA ASP A 129 -22.50 1.59 17.50
C ASP A 129 -21.61 1.31 16.29
N TYR A 130 -21.50 2.27 15.36
CA TYR A 130 -20.60 2.19 14.20
C TYR A 130 -19.30 2.96 14.40
N ASP A 131 -18.19 2.37 13.96
CA ASP A 131 -16.86 2.97 13.90
C ASP A 131 -16.57 3.47 12.50
N LEU A 132 -17.02 4.69 12.18
CA LEU A 132 -16.79 5.29 10.86
C LEU A 132 -15.31 5.54 10.58
N ALA A 133 -14.53 5.92 11.59
CA ALA A 133 -13.08 6.13 11.43
C ALA A 133 -12.31 4.84 11.11
N GLY A 134 -12.82 3.69 11.55
CA GLY A 134 -12.32 2.36 11.21
C GLY A 134 -12.99 1.72 10.00
N SER A 135 -13.91 2.44 9.33
CA SER A 135 -14.66 1.99 8.15
C SER A 135 -14.05 2.53 6.86
N TYR A 136 -14.48 1.98 5.73
CA TYR A 136 -13.94 2.34 4.41
C TYR A 136 -15.03 2.59 3.38
N VAL A 137 -14.76 3.49 2.44
CA VAL A 137 -15.47 3.59 1.16
C VAL A 137 -14.60 2.99 0.08
N ILE A 138 -15.15 2.05 -0.67
CA ILE A 138 -14.50 1.39 -1.81
C ILE A 138 -15.26 1.82 -3.06
N GLY A 139 -14.58 2.44 -4.01
CA GLY A 139 -15.13 2.94 -5.25
C GLY A 139 -14.06 3.12 -6.31
N ASP A 140 -14.39 3.71 -7.43
CA ASP A 140 -13.45 3.98 -8.55
C ASP A 140 -13.36 5.47 -8.90
N ARG A 141 -14.20 6.33 -8.29
CA ARG A 141 -14.32 7.74 -8.64
C ARG A 141 -13.92 8.68 -7.50
N GLU A 142 -13.64 9.93 -7.86
CA GLU A 142 -13.39 11.00 -6.88
C GLU A 142 -14.60 11.27 -5.96
N THR A 143 -15.83 11.03 -6.44
CA THR A 143 -17.05 11.13 -5.63
C THR A 143 -17.05 10.15 -4.46
N ASP A 144 -16.46 8.95 -4.62
CA ASP A 144 -16.32 7.97 -3.54
C ASP A 144 -15.25 8.40 -2.54
N ALA A 145 -14.13 8.94 -3.02
CA ALA A 145 -13.11 9.52 -2.16
C ALA A 145 -13.66 10.69 -1.33
N GLN A 146 -14.47 11.57 -1.95
CA GLN A 146 -15.10 12.66 -1.25
C GLN A 146 -16.19 12.18 -0.27
N LEU A 147 -16.94 11.12 -0.62
CA LEU A 147 -17.89 10.47 0.30
C LEU A 147 -17.19 9.95 1.54
N ALA A 148 -16.04 9.27 1.37
CA ALA A 148 -15.23 8.79 2.50
C ALA A 148 -14.83 9.94 3.43
N LYS A 149 -14.37 11.06 2.87
CA LYS A 149 -14.03 12.26 3.63
C LYS A 149 -15.23 12.83 4.39
N ASN A 150 -16.39 12.91 3.74
CA ASN A 150 -17.63 13.42 4.34
C ASN A 150 -18.13 12.53 5.50
N LEU A 151 -17.89 11.23 5.43
CA LEU A 151 -18.21 10.25 6.48
C LEU A 151 -17.17 10.16 7.59
N GLY A 152 -15.97 10.69 7.39
CA GLY A 152 -14.82 10.44 8.27
C GLY A 152 -14.24 9.02 8.16
N CYS A 153 -14.49 8.35 7.02
CA CYS A 153 -13.96 7.03 6.67
C CYS A 153 -12.65 7.15 5.89
N LYS A 154 -11.97 6.01 5.71
CA LYS A 154 -10.87 5.89 4.75
C LYS A 154 -11.41 5.56 3.35
N ALA A 155 -10.71 6.00 2.30
CA ALA A 155 -11.06 5.69 0.92
C ALA A 155 -10.08 4.67 0.32
N LEU A 156 -10.60 3.69 -0.43
CA LEU A 156 -9.84 2.75 -1.25
C LEU A 156 -10.39 2.84 -2.67
N ILE A 157 -9.65 3.53 -3.56
CA ILE A 157 -10.14 3.88 -4.91
C ILE A 157 -9.46 3.01 -5.94
N LEU A 158 -10.22 2.12 -6.58
CA LEU A 158 -9.76 1.23 -7.64
C LEU A 158 -9.14 2.02 -8.81
N GLY A 159 -8.05 1.50 -9.37
CA GLY A 159 -7.30 2.13 -10.44
C GLY A 159 -6.36 3.27 -10.01
N LYS A 160 -6.65 3.96 -8.90
CA LYS A 160 -5.77 4.99 -8.36
C LYS A 160 -4.57 4.33 -7.66
N ASP A 161 -3.34 4.81 -7.97
CA ASP A 161 -2.09 4.28 -7.41
C ASP A 161 -1.95 2.74 -7.54
N ASN A 162 -2.45 2.20 -8.66
CA ASN A 162 -2.54 0.76 -8.95
C ASN A 162 -3.35 -0.03 -7.91
N MET A 163 -4.35 0.59 -7.30
CA MET A 163 -5.26 -0.10 -6.38
C MET A 163 -6.10 -1.14 -7.13
N THR A 164 -6.09 -2.36 -6.63
CA THR A 164 -6.86 -3.51 -7.12
C THR A 164 -7.64 -4.15 -5.98
N TRP A 165 -8.59 -5.03 -6.29
CA TRP A 165 -9.29 -5.81 -5.25
C TRP A 165 -8.34 -6.65 -4.39
N GLU A 166 -7.24 -7.16 -4.98
CA GLU A 166 -6.21 -7.88 -4.23
C GLU A 166 -5.54 -6.97 -3.19
N LYS A 167 -5.11 -5.76 -3.58
CA LYS A 167 -4.54 -4.79 -2.65
C LYS A 167 -5.54 -4.34 -1.58
N ILE A 168 -6.81 -4.16 -1.94
CA ILE A 168 -7.87 -3.83 -0.98
C ILE A 168 -7.98 -4.94 0.08
N ALA A 169 -8.02 -6.20 -0.34
CA ALA A 169 -8.08 -7.32 0.59
C ALA A 169 -6.84 -7.38 1.50
N GLU A 170 -5.65 -7.13 0.95
CA GLU A 170 -4.40 -7.04 1.72
C GLU A 170 -4.43 -5.94 2.78
N ILE A 171 -4.86 -4.73 2.40
CA ILE A 171 -4.95 -3.58 3.31
C ILE A 171 -5.95 -3.85 4.44
N LEU A 172 -7.12 -4.37 4.10
CA LEU A 172 -8.17 -4.64 5.08
C LEU A 172 -7.80 -5.78 6.03
N PHE A 173 -7.13 -6.82 5.54
CA PHE A 173 -6.79 -8.00 6.33
C PHE A 173 -5.52 -7.82 7.16
N ALA A 174 -4.46 -7.31 6.55
CA ALA A 174 -3.12 -7.26 7.14
C ALA A 174 -2.61 -5.84 7.44
N GLY A 175 -3.40 -4.81 7.11
CA GLY A 175 -3.06 -3.41 7.30
C GLY A 175 -2.14 -2.85 6.21
N GLU A 176 -2.03 -1.52 6.19
CA GLU A 176 -1.10 -0.78 5.35
C GLU A 176 0.34 -0.99 5.85
N ARG A 177 1.30 -1.09 4.93
CA ARG A 177 2.73 -1.20 5.26
C ARG A 177 3.44 0.14 5.05
N ILE A 178 2.93 1.14 5.76
CA ILE A 178 3.47 2.51 5.76
C ILE A 178 4.13 2.78 7.11
N ALA A 179 5.31 3.35 7.09
CA ALA A 179 5.98 3.81 8.29
C ALA A 179 6.65 5.16 8.06
N GLU A 180 6.71 5.95 9.11
CA GLU A 180 7.46 7.19 9.17
C GLU A 180 8.29 7.18 10.45
N ILE A 181 9.56 7.58 10.35
CA ILE A 181 10.49 7.76 11.45
C ILE A 181 11.23 9.06 11.27
N THR A 182 11.28 9.84 12.34
CA THR A 182 12.14 11.02 12.46
C THR A 182 13.17 10.76 13.56
N ARG A 183 14.44 10.99 13.26
CA ARG A 183 15.55 10.91 14.19
C ARG A 183 16.36 12.21 14.14
N THR A 184 16.49 12.85 15.29
CA THR A 184 17.26 14.09 15.45
C THR A 184 18.39 13.85 16.42
N THR A 185 19.61 14.21 16.01
CA THR A 185 20.83 14.21 16.83
C THR A 185 21.41 15.63 16.86
N LYS A 186 22.64 15.77 17.32
CA LYS A 186 23.38 17.05 17.17
C LYS A 186 23.99 17.23 15.78
N GLU A 187 24.11 16.15 15.03
CA GLU A 187 24.81 16.05 13.75
C GLU A 187 23.82 15.99 12.58
N THR A 188 22.65 15.36 12.78
CA THR A 188 21.66 15.12 11.72
C THR A 188 20.23 15.29 12.22
N ASP A 189 19.35 15.75 11.32
CA ASP A 189 17.89 15.71 11.48
C ASP A 189 17.29 15.03 10.25
N ILE A 190 16.75 13.83 10.45
CA ILE A 190 16.35 12.94 9.36
C ILE A 190 14.92 12.47 9.53
N THR A 191 14.12 12.61 8.48
CA THR A 191 12.78 12.00 8.38
C THR A 191 12.75 11.08 7.18
N VAL A 192 12.34 9.83 7.39
CA VAL A 192 12.08 8.83 6.37
C VAL A 192 10.63 8.37 6.47
N CYS A 193 9.90 8.39 5.34
CA CYS A 193 8.62 7.73 5.20
C CYS A 193 8.71 6.70 4.08
N ILE A 194 8.25 5.47 4.33
CA ILE A 194 8.25 4.38 3.37
C ILE A 194 6.85 3.76 3.26
N ASN A 195 6.43 3.45 2.02
CA ASN A 195 5.27 2.61 1.74
C ASN A 195 5.73 1.38 0.94
N LEU A 196 5.69 0.20 1.55
CA LEU A 196 6.13 -1.05 0.91
C LEU A 196 5.18 -1.53 -0.20
N ASP A 197 3.93 -1.05 -0.20
CA ASP A 197 2.90 -1.36 -1.20
C ASP A 197 2.74 -0.21 -2.23
N GLY A 198 3.78 0.62 -2.35
CA GLY A 198 3.81 1.81 -3.19
C GLY A 198 3.93 1.54 -4.68
N THR A 199 4.21 2.61 -5.41
CA THR A 199 4.35 2.63 -6.89
C THR A 199 5.73 3.04 -7.36
N GLY A 200 6.68 3.26 -6.43
CA GLY A 200 8.04 3.72 -6.71
C GLY A 200 8.17 5.24 -6.80
N LYS A 201 7.27 5.99 -6.17
CA LYS A 201 7.38 7.46 -6.04
C LYS A 201 8.49 7.79 -5.06
N CYS A 202 9.40 8.68 -5.48
CA CYS A 202 10.52 9.13 -4.65
C CYS A 202 10.51 10.65 -4.52
N ASP A 203 10.79 11.12 -3.30
CA ASP A 203 11.07 12.52 -3.00
C ASP A 203 12.16 12.57 -1.93
N ILE A 204 13.42 12.75 -2.38
CA ILE A 204 14.62 12.52 -1.58
C ILE A 204 15.51 13.74 -1.62
N GLN A 205 15.96 14.20 -0.46
CA GLN A 205 16.87 15.34 -0.31
C GLN A 205 17.77 15.11 0.92
N THR A 206 19.00 14.69 0.68
CA THR A 206 20.03 14.51 1.73
C THR A 206 21.09 15.60 1.69
N GLY A 207 21.11 16.42 0.63
CA GLY A 207 22.16 17.38 0.37
C GLY A 207 23.35 16.77 -0.41
N LEU A 208 23.34 15.49 -0.71
CA LEU A 208 24.36 14.77 -1.49
C LEU A 208 23.69 14.22 -2.77
N GLY A 209 23.89 14.88 -3.91
CA GLY A 209 23.15 14.58 -5.15
C GLY A 209 23.35 13.15 -5.64
N PHE A 210 24.55 12.62 -5.55
CA PHE A 210 24.82 11.22 -5.92
C PHE A 210 24.13 10.23 -4.96
N PHE A 211 24.12 10.53 -3.68
CA PHE A 211 23.45 9.69 -2.68
C PHE A 211 21.92 9.71 -2.86
N ASP A 212 21.34 10.89 -3.13
CA ASP A 212 19.91 11.03 -3.47
C ASP A 212 19.55 10.13 -4.66
N HIS A 213 20.39 10.16 -5.73
CA HIS A 213 20.20 9.29 -6.90
C HIS A 213 20.27 7.80 -6.55
N MET A 214 21.19 7.40 -5.65
CA MET A 214 21.29 6.01 -5.19
C MET A 214 20.07 5.58 -4.37
N LEU A 215 19.56 6.42 -3.49
CA LEU A 215 18.35 6.16 -2.72
C LEU A 215 17.10 6.08 -3.60
N GLU A 216 17.02 6.88 -4.67
CA GLU A 216 15.96 6.76 -5.68
C GLU A 216 15.92 5.38 -6.34
N GLN A 217 17.07 4.71 -6.53
CA GLN A 217 17.09 3.34 -7.05
C GLN A 217 16.32 2.39 -6.12
N ILE A 218 16.43 2.60 -4.79
CA ILE A 218 15.72 1.78 -3.80
C ILE A 218 14.19 1.92 -4.00
N GLY A 219 13.68 3.14 -4.07
CA GLY A 219 12.24 3.36 -4.26
C GLY A 219 11.75 2.84 -5.60
N LYS A 220 12.39 3.26 -6.70
CA LYS A 220 11.94 2.93 -8.08
C LYS A 220 12.00 1.43 -8.38
N HIS A 221 13.13 0.79 -8.13
CA HIS A 221 13.28 -0.64 -8.45
C HIS A 221 12.64 -1.55 -7.38
N GLY A 222 12.50 -1.05 -6.15
CA GLY A 222 11.77 -1.70 -5.07
C GLY A 222 10.24 -1.59 -5.22
N MET A 223 9.74 -0.69 -6.08
CA MET A 223 8.31 -0.33 -6.17
C MET A 223 7.76 0.11 -4.81
N THR A 224 8.60 0.77 -4.01
CA THR A 224 8.23 1.37 -2.73
C THR A 224 8.17 2.88 -2.88
N ASP A 225 7.16 3.53 -2.28
CA ASP A 225 7.19 4.99 -2.23
C ASP A 225 8.13 5.39 -1.09
N LEU A 226 9.06 6.31 -1.39
CA LEU A 226 10.13 6.68 -0.48
C LEU A 226 10.27 8.20 -0.39
N TYR A 227 10.08 8.73 0.80
CA TYR A 227 10.33 10.13 1.14
C TYR A 227 11.48 10.20 2.14
N ILE A 228 12.49 11.00 1.83
CA ILE A 228 13.65 11.22 2.72
C ILE A 228 13.99 12.71 2.77
N ARG A 229 14.09 13.24 3.97
CA ARG A 229 14.68 14.55 4.25
C ARG A 229 15.78 14.38 5.27
N CYS A 230 16.96 14.84 4.94
CA CYS A 230 18.11 14.87 5.84
C CYS A 230 18.72 16.28 5.84
N ASN A 231 18.88 16.82 7.03
CA ASN A 231 19.70 18.01 7.27
C ASN A 231 20.88 17.58 8.17
N GLY A 232 22.00 17.28 7.54
CA GLY A 232 23.23 16.83 8.22
C GLY A 232 24.30 17.91 8.26
N ASP A 233 25.32 17.67 9.04
CA ASP A 233 26.49 18.52 9.25
C ASP A 233 27.54 18.42 8.11
N LEU A 234 27.08 18.52 6.85
CA LEU A 234 27.90 18.43 5.64
C LEU A 234 29.09 19.39 5.59
N HIS A 235 29.12 20.38 6.49
CA HIS A 235 30.31 21.24 6.67
C HIS A 235 31.47 20.54 7.40
N VAL A 236 31.20 19.40 8.05
CA VAL A 236 32.20 18.51 8.63
C VAL A 236 32.64 17.50 7.56
N ASP A 237 31.73 16.59 7.21
CA ASP A 237 31.85 15.65 6.08
C ASP A 237 30.48 15.03 5.75
N GLU A 238 30.45 14.05 4.86
CA GLU A 238 29.27 13.31 4.44
C GLU A 238 28.92 12.09 5.32
N HIS A 239 29.82 11.69 6.25
CA HIS A 239 29.75 10.43 7.00
C HIS A 239 28.42 10.31 7.79
N HIS A 240 28.16 11.27 8.68
CA HIS A 240 26.97 11.24 9.53
C HIS A 240 25.67 11.24 8.71
N THR A 241 25.61 12.03 7.63
CA THR A 241 24.46 12.07 6.72
C THR A 241 24.19 10.71 6.12
N ILE A 242 25.19 10.00 5.63
CA ILE A 242 25.04 8.70 4.94
C ILE A 242 24.71 7.59 5.93
N GLU A 243 25.45 7.49 7.02
CA GLU A 243 25.26 6.44 8.03
C GLU A 243 23.92 6.56 8.73
N ASP A 244 23.58 7.74 9.23
CA ASP A 244 22.33 8.00 9.93
C ASP A 244 21.09 7.84 9.02
N THR A 245 21.18 8.25 7.75
CA THR A 245 20.11 7.97 6.76
C THR A 245 19.91 6.46 6.60
N GLY A 246 20.99 5.67 6.58
CA GLY A 246 20.92 4.21 6.54
C GLY A 246 20.23 3.61 7.77
N ILE A 247 20.53 4.14 8.96
CA ILE A 247 19.89 3.72 10.21
C ILE A 247 18.37 3.99 10.16
N VAL A 248 17.98 5.24 9.84
CA VAL A 248 16.56 5.63 9.84
C VAL A 248 15.77 4.88 8.76
N LEU A 249 16.37 4.66 7.59
CA LEU A 249 15.75 3.85 6.51
C LEU A 249 15.55 2.40 6.97
N GLY A 250 16.54 1.80 7.61
CA GLY A 250 16.45 0.43 8.13
C GLY A 250 15.38 0.28 9.22
N GLU A 251 15.32 1.22 10.17
CA GLU A 251 14.28 1.25 11.21
C GLU A 251 12.88 1.46 10.61
N CYS A 252 12.77 2.33 9.61
CA CYS A 252 11.51 2.60 8.91
C CYS A 252 11.04 1.35 8.15
N LEU A 253 11.94 0.65 7.47
CA LEU A 253 11.68 -0.62 6.80
C LEU A 253 11.21 -1.69 7.80
N LEU A 254 11.90 -1.85 8.93
CA LEU A 254 11.52 -2.80 9.96
C LEU A 254 10.14 -2.50 10.54
N LYS A 255 9.83 -1.24 10.78
CA LYS A 255 8.52 -0.80 11.29
C LYS A 255 7.40 -1.06 10.28
N ALA A 256 7.64 -0.82 8.98
CA ALA A 256 6.67 -1.07 7.92
C ALA A 256 6.41 -2.57 7.71
N LEU A 257 7.41 -3.43 7.90
CA LEU A 257 7.27 -4.90 7.82
C LEU A 257 6.40 -5.48 8.95
N GLY A 258 6.26 -4.79 10.07
CA GLY A 258 5.45 -5.23 11.20
C GLY A 258 5.85 -6.61 11.73
N ASP A 259 4.90 -7.50 11.86
CA ASP A 259 5.09 -8.86 12.40
C ASP A 259 5.64 -9.87 11.37
N LYS A 260 5.88 -9.43 10.14
CA LYS A 260 6.46 -10.20 9.04
C LYS A 260 5.64 -11.42 8.61
N ARG A 261 4.34 -11.46 8.91
CA ARG A 261 3.46 -12.55 8.48
C ARG A 261 3.16 -12.44 6.99
N GLY A 262 3.16 -13.60 6.30
CA GLY A 262 2.82 -13.70 4.89
C GLY A 262 3.87 -13.16 3.93
N ILE A 263 5.03 -12.67 4.39
CA ILE A 263 6.11 -12.21 3.50
C ILE A 263 6.92 -13.40 2.97
N GLU A 264 7.55 -13.22 1.79
CA GLU A 264 8.49 -14.20 1.22
C GLU A 264 9.79 -14.28 2.02
N ARG A 265 10.13 -13.26 2.81
CA ARG A 265 11.29 -13.14 3.69
C ARG A 265 12.62 -13.03 2.97
N TYR A 266 12.83 -13.73 1.84
CA TYR A 266 14.08 -13.79 1.10
C TYR A 266 14.01 -13.09 -0.24
N GLY A 267 15.16 -12.53 -0.68
CA GLY A 267 15.28 -11.92 -2.00
C GLY A 267 16.72 -11.88 -2.49
N TYR A 268 16.91 -11.80 -3.83
CA TYR A 268 18.24 -11.87 -4.47
C TYR A 268 18.28 -11.29 -5.88
N CYS A 269 19.48 -10.90 -6.38
CA CYS A 269 19.94 -10.80 -7.78
C CYS A 269 20.34 -9.44 -8.36
N LEU A 270 21.23 -9.31 -9.42
CA LEU A 270 21.13 -8.65 -10.76
C LEU A 270 22.43 -8.29 -11.49
N PRO A 271 22.50 -8.30 -12.85
CA PRO A 271 23.51 -7.64 -13.68
C PRO A 271 23.21 -6.14 -13.91
N MET A 272 24.25 -5.33 -14.13
CA MET A 272 24.21 -3.94 -14.57
C MET A 272 25.35 -3.68 -15.57
N ASP A 273 25.06 -3.65 -16.87
CA ASP A 273 26.01 -3.48 -17.97
C ASP A 273 27.25 -4.40 -17.83
N ASP A 274 28.45 -3.82 -17.60
CA ASP A 274 29.71 -4.54 -17.38
C ASP A 274 29.82 -5.15 -15.98
N CYS A 275 28.86 -4.89 -15.07
CA CYS A 275 28.91 -5.32 -13.68
C CYS A 275 27.91 -6.43 -13.38
N LEU A 276 28.35 -7.41 -12.61
CA LEU A 276 27.48 -8.40 -11.98
C LEU A 276 27.36 -8.10 -10.49
N CYS A 277 26.14 -7.71 -10.08
CA CYS A 277 25.83 -7.41 -8.69
C CYS A 277 24.87 -8.47 -8.14
N GLN A 278 25.28 -9.13 -7.06
CA GLN A 278 24.49 -10.12 -6.37
C GLN A 278 24.16 -9.60 -4.98
N VAL A 279 22.88 -9.42 -4.70
CA VAL A 279 22.40 -9.06 -3.36
C VAL A 279 21.43 -10.14 -2.92
N ALA A 280 21.67 -10.72 -1.75
CA ALA A 280 20.77 -11.65 -1.10
C ALA A 280 20.48 -11.16 0.32
N LEU A 281 19.21 -11.19 0.72
CA LEU A 281 18.80 -10.76 2.05
C LEU A 281 17.82 -11.75 2.71
N ASP A 282 17.79 -11.70 4.04
CA ASP A 282 16.86 -12.43 4.90
C ASP A 282 16.41 -11.55 6.07
N PHE A 283 15.10 -11.28 6.18
CA PHE A 283 14.50 -10.58 7.31
C PHE A 283 14.38 -11.46 8.56
N GLY A 284 15.40 -12.27 8.83
CA GLY A 284 15.44 -13.26 9.93
C GLY A 284 15.63 -12.70 11.34
N GLY A 285 15.58 -11.38 11.54
CA GLY A 285 15.68 -10.73 12.86
C GLY A 285 17.08 -10.64 13.45
N ARG A 286 18.11 -11.16 12.77
CA ARG A 286 19.51 -11.15 13.21
C ARG A 286 20.37 -10.43 12.17
N PRO A 287 20.85 -9.20 12.44
CA PRO A 287 21.63 -8.43 11.49
C PRO A 287 22.99 -9.08 11.20
N TRP A 288 23.36 -9.12 9.94
CA TRP A 288 24.68 -9.56 9.51
C TRP A 288 24.96 -9.07 8.10
N LEU A 289 26.05 -8.30 7.91
CA LEU A 289 26.48 -7.88 6.57
C LEU A 289 27.69 -8.69 6.14
N ILE A 290 27.61 -9.30 4.94
CA ILE A 290 28.76 -9.77 4.17
C ILE A 290 28.90 -8.83 2.97
N TRP A 291 30.09 -8.26 2.81
CA TRP A 291 30.39 -7.31 1.76
C TRP A 291 31.62 -7.79 0.97
N ASP A 292 31.41 -8.17 -0.28
CA ASP A 292 32.40 -8.63 -1.25
C ASP A 292 32.27 -7.74 -2.52
N ALA A 293 32.69 -6.49 -2.37
CA ALA A 293 32.65 -5.50 -3.46
C ALA A 293 33.82 -4.50 -3.23
N ASP A 294 34.84 -4.59 -4.07
CA ASP A 294 36.00 -3.71 -4.01
C ASP A 294 35.80 -2.50 -4.93
N PHE A 295 36.20 -1.33 -4.42
CA PHE A 295 36.24 -0.07 -5.14
C PHE A 295 37.65 0.49 -5.12
N LYS A 296 38.17 0.88 -6.30
CA LYS A 296 39.51 1.43 -6.47
C LYS A 296 39.57 2.95 -6.41
N ARG A 297 38.45 3.59 -6.78
CA ARG A 297 38.30 5.06 -6.72
C ARG A 297 38.01 5.47 -5.28
N GLU A 298 38.56 6.60 -4.87
CA GLU A 298 38.27 7.19 -3.56
C GLU A 298 36.82 7.65 -3.45
N LYS A 299 36.25 8.21 -4.52
CA LYS A 299 34.87 8.70 -4.57
C LYS A 299 34.18 8.33 -5.90
N VAL A 300 32.86 8.17 -5.84
CA VAL A 300 31.97 8.16 -6.99
C VAL A 300 30.94 9.28 -6.78
N GLY A 301 30.91 10.26 -7.70
CA GLY A 301 30.28 11.53 -7.39
C GLY A 301 30.96 12.19 -6.19
N GLU A 302 30.20 12.76 -5.28
CA GLU A 302 30.67 13.29 -4.00
C GLU A 302 30.78 12.24 -2.89
N MET A 303 30.31 11.02 -3.11
CA MET A 303 30.23 9.96 -2.10
C MET A 303 31.55 9.14 -2.03
N PRO A 304 32.23 9.08 -0.88
CA PRO A 304 33.38 8.21 -0.68
C PRO A 304 32.97 6.74 -0.80
N THR A 305 33.80 5.94 -1.45
CA THR A 305 33.48 4.53 -1.72
C THR A 305 33.44 3.66 -0.47
N GLU A 306 34.16 4.03 0.57
CA GLU A 306 34.06 3.37 1.89
C GLU A 306 32.68 3.50 2.51
N MET A 307 31.96 4.61 2.24
CA MET A 307 30.62 4.88 2.78
C MET A 307 29.54 3.97 2.18
N PHE A 308 29.80 3.32 1.06
CA PHE A 308 28.86 2.33 0.51
C PHE A 308 28.63 1.17 1.48
N ARG A 309 29.71 0.60 2.00
CA ARG A 309 29.64 -0.46 2.99
C ARG A 309 29.00 0.02 4.30
N HIS A 310 29.35 1.22 4.77
CA HIS A 310 28.78 1.81 5.98
C HIS A 310 27.28 1.98 5.87
N PHE A 311 26.78 2.52 4.75
CA PHE A 311 25.35 2.65 4.50
C PHE A 311 24.62 1.31 4.59
N PHE A 312 25.07 0.29 3.84
CA PHE A 312 24.43 -1.03 3.86
C PHE A 312 24.56 -1.74 5.21
N LYS A 313 25.62 -1.48 5.96
CA LYS A 313 25.79 -1.98 7.34
C LYS A 313 24.73 -1.38 8.25
N SER A 314 24.53 -0.07 8.20
CA SER A 314 23.54 0.65 8.99
C SER A 314 22.11 0.21 8.67
N VAL A 315 21.78 0.07 7.38
CA VAL A 315 20.49 -0.46 6.95
C VAL A 315 20.28 -1.90 7.44
N SER A 316 21.30 -2.78 7.28
CA SER A 316 21.23 -4.18 7.72
C SER A 316 20.97 -4.31 9.23
N ASP A 317 21.71 -3.54 10.02
CA ASP A 317 21.59 -3.56 11.48
C ASP A 317 20.23 -3.04 11.95
N ALA A 318 19.80 -1.90 11.42
CA ALA A 318 18.56 -1.26 11.80
C ALA A 318 17.31 -2.04 11.35
N ALA A 319 17.33 -2.60 10.13
CA ALA A 319 16.26 -3.47 9.63
C ALA A 319 16.28 -4.88 10.23
N LYS A 320 17.31 -5.23 11.03
CA LYS A 320 17.53 -6.58 11.58
C LYS A 320 17.50 -7.66 10.51
N MET A 321 18.21 -7.42 9.41
CA MET A 321 18.29 -8.37 8.30
C MET A 321 19.71 -8.89 8.08
N ASN A 322 19.83 -10.10 7.55
CA ASN A 322 21.07 -10.57 6.95
C ASN A 322 21.16 -9.97 5.54
N LEU A 323 22.32 -9.50 5.16
CA LEU A 323 22.58 -8.91 3.86
C LEU A 323 23.92 -9.41 3.32
N ASN A 324 23.90 -10.06 2.16
CA ASN A 324 25.07 -10.48 1.42
C ASN A 324 25.15 -9.67 0.13
N VAL A 325 26.23 -8.97 -0.08
CA VAL A 325 26.51 -8.17 -1.26
C VAL A 325 27.78 -8.68 -1.90
N LYS A 326 27.70 -9.01 -3.19
CA LYS A 326 28.85 -9.29 -4.03
C LYS A 326 28.71 -8.50 -5.33
N ALA A 327 29.80 -7.82 -5.75
CA ALA A 327 29.80 -7.09 -7.01
C ALA A 327 31.16 -7.17 -7.70
N GLU A 328 31.13 -7.50 -9.00
CA GLU A 328 32.25 -7.59 -9.89
C GLU A 328 32.02 -6.70 -11.10
N GLY A 329 33.05 -6.07 -11.66
CA GLY A 329 32.97 -5.20 -12.83
C GLY A 329 34.04 -4.09 -12.77
N ASP A 330 34.24 -3.41 -13.91
CA ASP A 330 35.28 -2.41 -14.05
C ASP A 330 34.77 -0.98 -13.74
N ASN A 331 33.55 -0.63 -14.14
CA ASN A 331 32.99 0.69 -13.90
C ASN A 331 32.40 0.78 -12.49
N GLU A 332 33.01 1.58 -11.63
CA GLU A 332 32.62 1.67 -10.22
C GLU A 332 31.29 2.40 -9.99
N HIS A 333 30.89 3.31 -10.91
CA HIS A 333 29.56 3.88 -10.89
C HIS A 333 28.49 2.81 -11.19
N HIS A 334 28.68 2.02 -12.27
CA HIS A 334 27.77 0.92 -12.59
C HIS A 334 27.73 -0.12 -11.47
N LYS A 335 28.87 -0.41 -10.85
CA LYS A 335 28.96 -1.36 -9.74
C LYS A 335 28.10 -0.93 -8.55
N ILE A 336 28.26 0.31 -8.07
CA ILE A 336 27.45 0.76 -6.91
C ILE A 336 25.98 0.97 -7.26
N GLU A 337 25.67 1.52 -8.42
CA GLU A 337 24.28 1.65 -8.87
C GLU A 337 23.63 0.27 -9.05
N GLY A 338 24.37 -0.70 -9.58
CA GLY A 338 23.92 -2.09 -9.69
C GLY A 338 23.64 -2.73 -8.33
N ILE A 339 24.47 -2.45 -7.31
CA ILE A 339 24.22 -2.90 -5.92
C ILE A 339 22.92 -2.31 -5.38
N PHE A 340 22.68 -1.01 -5.53
CA PHE A 340 21.44 -0.38 -5.07
C PHE A 340 20.20 -0.92 -5.78
N LYS A 341 20.28 -1.12 -7.10
CA LYS A 341 19.19 -1.76 -7.88
C LYS A 341 18.94 -3.20 -7.45
N ALA A 342 19.99 -3.99 -7.27
CA ALA A 342 19.90 -5.37 -6.80
C ALA A 342 19.29 -5.45 -5.40
N PHE A 343 19.72 -4.57 -4.49
CA PHE A 343 19.16 -4.44 -3.15
C PHE A 343 17.66 -4.11 -3.19
N ALA A 344 17.27 -3.11 -3.99
CA ALA A 344 15.87 -2.71 -4.17
C ALA A 344 15.00 -3.87 -4.67
N ARG A 345 15.48 -4.59 -5.67
CA ARG A 345 14.79 -5.78 -6.22
C ARG A 345 14.68 -6.90 -5.20
N SER A 346 15.73 -7.11 -4.42
CA SER A 346 15.74 -8.11 -3.36
C SER A 346 14.75 -7.78 -2.25
N ILE A 347 14.65 -6.51 -1.85
CA ILE A 347 13.60 -6.04 -0.93
C ILE A 347 12.22 -6.32 -1.51
N ARG A 348 11.95 -5.90 -2.75
CA ARG A 348 10.65 -6.13 -3.40
C ARG A 348 10.23 -7.60 -3.39
N MET A 349 11.16 -8.51 -3.64
CA MET A 349 10.90 -9.96 -3.57
C MET A 349 10.59 -10.38 -2.13
N ALA A 350 11.43 -10.00 -1.19
CA ALA A 350 11.35 -10.42 0.21
C ALA A 350 10.10 -9.90 0.93
N VAL A 351 9.65 -8.69 0.59
CA VAL A 351 8.46 -8.07 1.22
C VAL A 351 7.15 -8.47 0.56
N LYS A 352 7.18 -9.17 -0.58
CA LYS A 352 5.96 -9.67 -1.22
C LYS A 352 5.14 -10.45 -0.21
N ARG A 353 3.86 -10.12 -0.10
CA ARG A 353 2.96 -10.68 0.91
C ARG A 353 1.88 -11.53 0.26
N ASP A 354 1.57 -12.67 0.89
CA ASP A 354 0.45 -13.54 0.52
C ASP A 354 -0.53 -13.63 1.70
N ILE A 355 -1.69 -13.02 1.54
CA ILE A 355 -2.76 -13.03 2.56
C ILE A 355 -3.50 -14.36 2.63
N TYR A 356 -3.41 -15.21 1.62
CA TYR A 356 -4.03 -16.53 1.60
C TYR A 356 -3.18 -17.56 2.33
N HIS A 357 -1.86 -17.31 2.47
CA HIS A 357 -0.90 -18.11 3.24
C HIS A 357 -0.22 -17.26 4.32
N PHE A 358 -1.04 -16.58 5.14
CA PHE A 358 -0.61 -15.56 6.10
C PHE A 358 0.03 -16.19 7.36
N GLN A 359 1.12 -16.94 7.15
CA GLN A 359 1.89 -17.55 8.22
C GLN A 359 3.22 -16.82 8.44
N LEU A 360 3.76 -16.95 9.66
CA LEU A 360 5.11 -16.48 9.92
C LEU A 360 6.10 -17.43 9.19
N PRO A 361 6.95 -16.93 8.26
CA PRO A 361 7.87 -17.78 7.50
C PRO A 361 9.07 -18.23 8.35
N SER A 362 8.80 -18.97 9.42
CA SER A 362 9.78 -19.44 10.39
C SER A 362 9.34 -20.74 11.06
N THR A 363 10.16 -21.76 10.98
CA THR A 363 9.97 -23.03 11.71
C THR A 363 10.13 -22.87 13.23
N LYS A 364 10.74 -21.78 13.69
CA LYS A 364 10.95 -21.47 15.10
C LYS A 364 9.79 -20.70 15.74
N GLY A 365 8.80 -20.25 14.94
CA GLY A 365 7.68 -19.45 15.42
C GLY A 365 8.04 -18.00 15.83
N ALA A 366 9.26 -17.54 15.51
CA ALA A 366 9.75 -16.18 15.76
C ALA A 366 10.71 -15.71 14.64
N LEU A 367 10.77 -14.41 14.38
CA LEU A 367 11.71 -13.71 13.50
C LEU A 367 12.22 -12.42 14.14
#